data_df8fc88d0e7e2a319f98c0468959ddbf
#
_entry.id   df8fc88d0e7e2a319f98c0468959ddbf
#
_cell.length_a   1.000
_cell.length_b   1.000
_cell.length_c   1.000
_cell.angle_alpha   90.00
_cell.angle_beta   90.00
_cell.angle_gamma   90.00
#
_symmetry.space_group_name_H-M   'P 1'
#
loop_
_entity.id
_entity.type
_entity.pdbx_description
1 polymer ?
#
loop_
_entity_poly.entity_id
_entity_poly.type
_entity_poly.pdbx_seq_one_letter_code
_entity_poly.pdbx_strand_id
1 'polypeptide(L)'
;CTYCMAEDMQFLPKKDILSLEEIEDICRIFIKLGTRKIRLTGGEPLVRKGIMQVINNLGEEVGNYLDELTITTNGSQLEFKAEELYNAGVRRINVSLDHLDPDKFREITRWGDLEKVKRGLDKAREVGLKIKINTVAISNFNQNHLAEILRWCGKENFDMTIIEVMPMGDIGGDKR
;
A
#
# COMPACT_ATOMS: atom_id res chain seq x y z
N CYS A 1 3.03 -10.11 -5.79
CA CYS A 1 3.67 -11.04 -4.84
C CYS A 1 3.16 -12.46 -5.06
N THR A 2 4.01 -13.43 -4.76
CA THR A 2 3.74 -14.86 -5.01
C THR A 2 2.55 -15.43 -4.24
N TYR A 3 2.17 -14.81 -3.13
CA TYR A 3 1.03 -15.20 -2.29
C TYR A 3 -0.26 -14.42 -2.60
N CYS A 4 -0.23 -13.45 -3.49
CA CYS A 4 -1.37 -12.54 -3.73
C CYS A 4 -2.01 -12.75 -5.10
N MET A 5 -1.20 -12.89 -6.15
CA MET A 5 -1.70 -12.97 -7.53
C MET A 5 -0.99 -14.07 -8.31
N ALA A 6 -1.74 -14.79 -9.13
CA ALA A 6 -1.17 -15.73 -10.10
C ALA A 6 -0.35 -14.97 -11.18
N GLU A 7 0.58 -15.66 -11.84
CA GLU A 7 1.41 -15.05 -12.88
C GLU A 7 0.64 -14.76 -14.16
N ASP A 8 -0.35 -15.59 -14.45
CA ASP A 8 -1.21 -15.55 -15.64
C ASP A 8 -2.54 -14.83 -15.41
N MET A 9 -2.59 -13.94 -14.38
CA MET A 9 -3.81 -13.24 -14.04
C MET A 9 -4.33 -12.38 -15.21
N GLN A 10 -5.58 -12.61 -15.58
CA GLN A 10 -6.26 -11.80 -16.58
C GLN A 10 -6.89 -10.58 -15.90
N PHE A 11 -6.50 -9.40 -16.35
CA PHE A 11 -7.11 -8.14 -15.88
C PHE A 11 -8.40 -7.87 -16.66
N LEU A 12 -9.38 -7.33 -15.95
CA LEU A 12 -10.63 -6.89 -16.58
C LEU A 12 -10.36 -5.81 -17.63
N PRO A 13 -11.10 -5.80 -18.74
CA PRO A 13 -11.06 -4.71 -19.70
C PRO A 13 -11.35 -3.37 -19.06
N LYS A 14 -10.75 -2.28 -19.56
CA LYS A 14 -10.93 -0.94 -19.00
C LYS A 14 -12.41 -0.53 -18.86
N LYS A 15 -13.29 -0.99 -19.75
CA LYS A 15 -14.73 -0.72 -19.71
C LYS A 15 -15.47 -1.39 -18.55
N ASP A 16 -14.87 -2.41 -17.94
CA ASP A 16 -15.48 -3.21 -16.85
C ASP A 16 -14.88 -2.84 -15.48
N ILE A 17 -14.03 -1.80 -15.41
CA ILE A 17 -13.48 -1.25 -14.19
C ILE A 17 -13.97 0.19 -14.00
N LEU A 18 -14.17 0.58 -12.73
CA LEU A 18 -14.61 1.94 -12.39
C LEU A 18 -13.67 3.00 -12.98
N SER A 19 -14.23 4.06 -13.52
CA SER A 19 -13.49 5.28 -13.89
C SER A 19 -12.98 5.98 -12.63
N LEU A 20 -12.16 7.01 -12.78
CA LEU A 20 -11.68 7.81 -11.65
C LEU A 20 -12.82 8.62 -11.03
N GLU A 21 -13.71 9.13 -11.88
CA GLU A 21 -14.90 9.89 -11.51
C GLU A 21 -15.87 9.00 -10.71
N GLU A 22 -16.13 7.78 -11.17
CA GLU A 22 -16.98 6.82 -10.44
C GLU A 22 -16.40 6.45 -9.08
N ILE A 23 -15.09 6.29 -8.95
CA ILE A 23 -14.42 6.05 -7.67
C ILE A 23 -14.62 7.24 -6.74
N GLU A 24 -14.45 8.46 -7.24
CA GLU A 24 -14.65 9.68 -6.46
C GLU A 24 -16.10 9.81 -6.00
N ASP A 25 -17.05 9.61 -6.90
CA ASP A 25 -18.48 9.67 -6.60
C ASP A 25 -18.89 8.67 -5.51
N ILE A 26 -18.42 7.43 -5.62
CA ILE A 26 -18.63 6.40 -4.59
C ILE A 26 -18.05 6.85 -3.24
N CYS A 27 -16.82 7.34 -3.22
CA CYS A 27 -16.21 7.84 -1.99
C CYS A 27 -17.01 9.00 -1.38
N ARG A 28 -17.46 9.95 -2.19
CA ARG A 28 -18.27 11.09 -1.73
C ARG A 28 -19.63 10.66 -1.19
N ILE A 29 -20.26 9.64 -1.79
CA ILE A 29 -21.50 9.06 -1.27
C ILE A 29 -21.26 8.46 0.11
N PHE A 30 -20.20 7.66 0.29
CA PHE A 30 -19.87 7.09 1.59
C PHE A 30 -19.55 8.16 2.65
N ILE A 31 -18.84 9.23 2.27
CA ILE A 31 -18.59 10.36 3.17
C ILE A 31 -19.91 11.00 3.62
N LYS A 32 -20.85 11.24 2.71
CA LYS A 32 -22.20 11.76 3.04
C LYS A 32 -22.99 10.83 3.95
N LEU A 33 -22.75 9.53 3.86
CA LEU A 33 -23.36 8.50 4.73
C LEU A 33 -22.63 8.36 6.08
N GLY A 34 -21.62 9.17 6.35
CA GLY A 34 -20.91 9.20 7.64
C GLY A 34 -19.60 8.43 7.69
N THR A 35 -19.08 7.95 6.56
CA THR A 35 -17.74 7.36 6.52
C THR A 35 -16.70 8.44 6.81
N ARG A 36 -15.85 8.18 7.81
CA ARG A 36 -14.83 9.13 8.29
C ARG A 36 -13.41 8.76 7.86
N LYS A 37 -13.19 7.55 7.37
CA LYS A 37 -11.87 7.07 6.94
C LYS A 37 -11.96 6.34 5.61
N ILE A 38 -11.12 6.74 4.67
CA ILE A 38 -11.01 6.10 3.37
C ILE A 38 -9.59 5.60 3.18
N ARG A 39 -9.47 4.38 2.68
CA ARG A 39 -8.19 3.79 2.28
C ARG A 39 -8.24 3.38 0.82
N LEU A 40 -7.35 3.96 0.03
CA LEU A 40 -7.13 3.54 -1.34
C LEU A 40 -6.12 2.39 -1.36
N THR A 41 -6.51 1.31 -2.00
CA THR A 41 -5.72 0.09 -2.15
C THR A 41 -6.04 -0.57 -3.49
N GLY A 42 -5.58 -1.78 -3.72
CA GLY A 42 -5.89 -2.54 -4.92
C GLY A 42 -4.74 -3.46 -5.28
N GLY A 43 -4.33 -3.53 -6.55
CA GLY A 43 -3.02 -4.00 -6.94
C GLY A 43 -1.98 -3.00 -6.42
N GLU A 44 -1.62 -2.01 -7.25
CA GLU A 44 -0.86 -0.85 -6.78
C GLU A 44 -1.61 0.43 -7.18
N PRO A 45 -2.18 1.18 -6.22
CA PRO A 45 -2.99 2.35 -6.54
C PRO A 45 -2.19 3.46 -7.22
N LEU A 46 -0.91 3.64 -6.88
CA LEU A 46 -0.09 4.75 -7.38
C LEU A 46 0.38 4.58 -8.82
N VAL A 47 0.19 3.40 -9.44
CA VAL A 47 0.47 3.21 -10.88
C VAL A 47 -0.72 3.56 -11.76
N ARG A 48 -1.93 3.71 -11.19
CA ARG A 48 -3.10 4.08 -11.96
C ARG A 48 -2.97 5.50 -12.49
N LYS A 49 -3.01 5.65 -13.81
CA LYS A 49 -2.92 6.96 -14.45
C LYS A 49 -4.05 7.87 -13.94
N GLY A 50 -3.70 9.07 -13.48
CA GLY A 50 -4.65 10.07 -12.99
C GLY A 50 -5.10 9.88 -11.54
N ILE A 51 -4.65 8.87 -10.82
CA ILE A 51 -5.08 8.61 -9.43
C ILE A 51 -4.85 9.78 -8.48
N MET A 52 -3.82 10.60 -8.73
CA MET A 52 -3.54 11.76 -7.90
C MET A 52 -4.64 12.81 -7.94
N GLN A 53 -5.41 12.89 -9.05
CA GLN A 53 -6.59 13.77 -9.10
C GLN A 53 -7.65 13.33 -8.08
N VAL A 54 -7.95 12.05 -8.01
CA VAL A 54 -8.90 11.50 -7.02
C VAL A 54 -8.37 11.73 -5.59
N ILE A 55 -7.07 11.50 -5.38
CA ILE A 55 -6.45 11.70 -4.05
C ILE A 55 -6.52 13.17 -3.63
N ASN A 56 -6.23 14.12 -4.53
CA ASN A 56 -6.34 15.55 -4.26
C ASN A 56 -7.79 15.94 -3.92
N ASN A 57 -8.76 15.52 -4.75
CA ASN A 57 -10.18 15.85 -4.55
C ASN A 57 -10.74 15.27 -3.24
N LEU A 58 -10.35 14.04 -2.87
CA LEU A 58 -10.74 13.44 -1.59
C LEU A 58 -9.98 14.06 -0.41
N GLY A 59 -8.77 14.54 -0.65
CA GLY A 59 -7.95 15.21 0.36
C GLY A 59 -8.55 16.53 0.85
N GLU A 60 -9.31 17.22 0.01
CA GLU A 60 -10.05 18.44 0.39
C GLU A 60 -11.11 18.18 1.46
N GLU A 61 -11.60 16.95 1.58
CA GLU A 61 -12.56 16.54 2.61
C GLU A 61 -11.91 16.26 3.97
N VAL A 62 -10.58 16.10 4.01
CA VAL A 62 -9.84 15.78 5.25
C VAL A 62 -9.86 16.99 6.20
N GLY A 63 -10.27 16.76 7.42
CA GLY A 63 -10.43 17.79 8.45
C GLY A 63 -11.85 18.39 8.48
N ASN A 64 -12.68 18.14 7.48
CA ASN A 64 -14.09 18.54 7.42
C ASN A 64 -15.01 17.33 7.62
N TYR A 65 -15.18 16.56 6.57
CA TYR A 65 -16.07 15.38 6.55
C TYR A 65 -15.32 14.07 6.67
N LEU A 66 -14.02 14.06 6.39
CA LEU A 66 -13.15 12.90 6.46
C LEU A 66 -12.06 13.11 7.51
N ASP A 67 -11.90 12.15 8.43
CA ASP A 67 -10.82 12.21 9.44
C ASP A 67 -9.49 11.74 8.87
N GLU A 68 -9.52 10.78 7.92
CA GLU A 68 -8.31 10.19 7.38
C GLU A 68 -8.50 9.69 5.95
N LEU A 69 -7.58 10.11 5.07
CA LEU A 69 -7.32 9.51 3.78
C LEU A 69 -5.95 8.81 3.84
N THR A 70 -5.94 7.51 3.59
CA THR A 70 -4.70 6.71 3.64
C THR A 70 -4.57 5.82 2.41
N ILE A 71 -3.35 5.35 2.15
CA ILE A 71 -3.02 4.54 0.98
C ILE A 71 -2.26 3.30 1.43
N THR A 72 -2.57 2.16 0.82
CA THR A 72 -1.74 0.97 0.90
C THR A 72 -1.02 0.79 -0.42
N THR A 73 0.29 0.75 -0.39
CA THR A 73 1.16 0.74 -1.58
C THR A 73 2.29 -0.27 -1.43
N ASN A 74 2.82 -0.75 -2.55
CA ASN A 74 4.06 -1.53 -2.59
C ASN A 74 5.33 -0.67 -2.46
N GLY A 75 5.19 0.66 -2.38
CA GLY A 75 6.29 1.60 -2.21
C GLY A 75 7.06 1.96 -3.48
N SER A 76 6.82 1.30 -4.59
CA SER A 76 7.60 1.49 -5.83
C SER A 76 7.51 2.89 -6.46
N GLN A 77 6.49 3.68 -6.09
CA GLN A 77 6.28 5.03 -6.59
C GLN A 77 6.49 6.12 -5.54
N LEU A 78 6.79 5.77 -4.29
CA LEU A 78 6.88 6.72 -3.18
C LEU A 78 7.98 7.76 -3.36
N GLU A 79 9.12 7.39 -3.91
CA GLU A 79 10.23 8.31 -4.17
C GLU A 79 9.77 9.56 -4.96
N PHE A 80 8.81 9.38 -5.87
CA PHE A 80 8.28 10.44 -6.74
C PHE A 80 6.93 11.01 -6.27
N LYS A 81 6.20 10.28 -5.44
CA LYS A 81 4.81 10.62 -5.09
C LYS A 81 4.61 11.05 -3.64
N ALA A 82 5.58 10.86 -2.76
CA ALA A 82 5.43 11.14 -1.33
C ALA A 82 5.04 12.58 -1.04
N GLU A 83 5.70 13.55 -1.70
CA GLU A 83 5.41 14.97 -1.52
C GLU A 83 4.02 15.35 -2.04
N GLU A 84 3.65 14.84 -3.22
CA GLU A 84 2.33 15.06 -3.80
C GLU A 84 1.22 14.47 -2.91
N LEU A 85 1.44 13.27 -2.34
CA LEU A 85 0.52 12.66 -1.38
C LEU A 85 0.35 13.49 -0.11
N TYR A 86 1.46 13.98 0.45
CA TYR A 86 1.41 14.82 1.65
C TYR A 86 0.66 16.13 1.39
N ASN A 87 0.92 16.79 0.26
CA ASN A 87 0.24 18.02 -0.15
C ASN A 87 -1.25 17.81 -0.41
N ALA A 88 -1.62 16.62 -0.89
CA ALA A 88 -3.02 16.19 -1.07
C ALA A 88 -3.75 15.84 0.24
N GLY A 89 -3.16 16.06 1.40
CA GLY A 89 -3.84 15.79 2.69
C GLY A 89 -3.64 14.39 3.25
N VAL A 90 -2.97 13.48 2.56
CA VAL A 90 -2.56 12.18 3.13
C VAL A 90 -1.55 12.43 4.25
N ARG A 91 -1.74 11.80 5.41
CA ARG A 91 -0.84 11.94 6.57
C ARG A 91 -0.23 10.62 6.99
N ARG A 92 -0.78 9.51 6.53
CA ARG A 92 -0.30 8.17 6.82
C ARG A 92 -0.40 7.28 5.58
N ILE A 93 0.61 6.43 5.40
CA ILE A 93 0.65 5.40 4.36
C ILE A 93 0.96 4.04 4.99
N ASN A 94 0.43 2.98 4.36
CA ASN A 94 0.83 1.62 4.66
C ASN A 94 1.67 1.09 3.49
N VAL A 95 2.85 0.58 3.80
CA VAL A 95 3.78 0.08 2.79
C VAL A 95 3.99 -1.41 2.98
N SER A 96 3.74 -2.20 1.94
CA SER A 96 3.95 -3.64 1.96
C SER A 96 5.44 -3.95 1.84
N LEU A 97 6.00 -4.65 2.85
CA LEU A 97 7.40 -5.06 2.86
C LEU A 97 7.54 -6.35 3.66
N ASP A 98 7.89 -7.45 2.98
CA ASP A 98 7.89 -8.79 3.56
C ASP A 98 9.27 -9.32 3.89
N HIS A 99 10.35 -8.65 3.45
CA HIS A 99 11.73 -9.03 3.73
C HIS A 99 12.69 -7.85 3.62
N LEU A 100 13.78 -7.84 4.41
CA LEU A 100 14.85 -6.83 4.37
C LEU A 100 16.07 -7.24 3.51
N ASP A 101 16.13 -8.50 3.10
CA ASP A 101 17.12 -8.99 2.15
C ASP A 101 16.66 -8.73 0.72
N PRO A 102 17.47 -8.08 -0.16
CA PRO A 102 17.05 -7.71 -1.52
C PRO A 102 16.68 -8.89 -2.42
N ASP A 103 17.39 -10.02 -2.29
CA ASP A 103 17.14 -11.21 -3.12
C ASP A 103 15.84 -11.89 -2.69
N LYS A 104 15.61 -12.00 -1.38
CA LYS A 104 14.35 -12.52 -0.82
C LYS A 104 13.17 -11.59 -1.12
N PHE A 105 13.37 -10.29 -1.06
CA PHE A 105 12.35 -9.32 -1.44
C PHE A 105 11.98 -9.46 -2.92
N ARG A 106 12.97 -9.63 -3.80
CA ARG A 106 12.75 -9.88 -5.23
C ARG A 106 12.06 -11.21 -5.48
N GLU A 107 12.45 -12.28 -4.77
CA GLU A 107 11.83 -13.60 -4.85
C GLU A 107 10.32 -13.52 -4.59
N ILE A 108 9.90 -12.87 -3.50
CA ILE A 108 8.49 -12.82 -3.11
C ILE A 108 7.67 -11.83 -3.95
N THR A 109 8.27 -10.70 -4.34
CA THR A 109 7.59 -9.68 -5.13
C THR A 109 7.66 -9.95 -6.62
N ARG A 110 8.52 -10.86 -7.07
CA ARG A 110 8.90 -11.20 -8.45
C ARG A 110 9.76 -10.13 -9.14
N TRP A 111 9.41 -8.85 -9.00
CA TRP A 111 10.03 -7.74 -9.72
C TRP A 111 10.38 -6.55 -8.82
N GLY A 112 10.22 -6.69 -7.51
CA GLY A 112 10.45 -5.60 -6.56
C GLY A 112 11.94 -5.25 -6.45
N ASP A 113 12.20 -3.98 -6.22
CA ASP A 113 13.49 -3.41 -5.89
C ASP A 113 13.42 -2.83 -4.48
N LEU A 114 14.05 -3.49 -3.51
CA LEU A 114 14.03 -3.11 -2.11
C LEU A 114 14.65 -1.73 -1.88
N GLU A 115 15.75 -1.42 -2.56
CA GLU A 115 16.44 -0.14 -2.40
C GLU A 115 15.60 1.03 -2.93
N LYS A 116 14.84 0.81 -3.99
CA LYS A 116 13.86 1.77 -4.48
C LYS A 116 12.75 2.02 -3.45
N VAL A 117 12.26 0.97 -2.80
CA VAL A 117 11.25 1.10 -1.73
C VAL A 117 11.84 1.85 -0.54
N LYS A 118 13.07 1.56 -0.11
CA LYS A 118 13.75 2.28 0.98
C LYS A 118 13.90 3.77 0.68
N ARG A 119 14.37 4.14 -0.51
CA ARG A 119 14.43 5.56 -0.92
C ARG A 119 13.05 6.23 -0.87
N GLY A 120 12.00 5.50 -1.29
CA GLY A 120 10.63 5.98 -1.18
C GLY A 120 10.17 6.19 0.26
N LEU A 121 10.54 5.29 1.18
CA LEU A 121 10.28 5.41 2.62
C LEU A 121 11.02 6.62 3.23
N ASP A 122 12.29 6.83 2.85
CA ASP A 122 13.06 7.98 3.28
C ASP A 122 12.42 9.30 2.82
N LYS A 123 11.99 9.35 1.55
CA LYS A 123 11.27 10.53 1.02
C LYS A 123 9.93 10.74 1.72
N ALA A 124 9.17 9.69 1.99
CA ALA A 124 7.91 9.78 2.72
C ALA A 124 8.11 10.30 4.15
N ARG A 125 9.16 9.85 4.85
CA ARG A 125 9.54 10.35 6.18
C ARG A 125 9.96 11.82 6.14
N GLU A 126 10.79 12.19 5.16
CA GLU A 126 11.27 13.57 4.97
C GLU A 126 10.12 14.57 4.84
N VAL A 127 9.09 14.23 4.07
CA VAL A 127 7.91 15.09 3.89
C VAL A 127 6.90 15.02 5.05
N GLY A 128 7.12 14.18 6.04
CA GLY A 128 6.29 14.10 7.25
C GLY A 128 5.15 13.08 7.20
N LEU A 129 5.14 12.14 6.25
CA LEU A 129 4.18 11.05 6.24
C LEU A 129 4.49 10.06 7.37
N LYS A 130 3.47 9.67 8.13
CA LYS A 130 3.55 8.53 9.05
C LYS A 130 3.53 7.24 8.24
N ILE A 131 4.44 6.33 8.58
CA ILE A 131 4.63 5.10 7.82
C ILE A 131 4.25 3.92 8.69
N LYS A 132 3.44 3.03 8.13
CA LYS A 132 3.18 1.71 8.69
C LYS A 132 3.64 0.65 7.71
N ILE A 133 4.49 -0.25 8.15
CA ILE A 133 4.92 -1.41 7.37
C ILE A 133 3.91 -2.54 7.56
N ASN A 134 3.38 -3.06 6.47
CA ASN A 134 2.57 -4.25 6.43
C ASN A 134 3.43 -5.42 5.95
N THR A 135 3.58 -6.44 6.80
CA THR A 135 4.36 -7.64 6.49
C THR A 135 3.45 -8.87 6.57
N VAL A 136 3.38 -9.63 5.49
CA VAL A 136 2.68 -10.91 5.49
C VAL A 136 3.63 -11.98 6.04
N ALA A 137 3.21 -12.66 7.10
CA ALA A 137 3.97 -13.76 7.70
C ALA A 137 3.78 -15.02 6.87
N ILE A 138 4.86 -15.53 6.28
CA ILE A 138 4.84 -16.67 5.37
C ILE A 138 5.71 -17.77 5.96
N SER A 139 5.08 -18.94 6.18
CA SER A 139 5.77 -20.12 6.68
C SER A 139 6.91 -20.53 5.75
N ASN A 140 8.03 -20.95 6.32
CA ASN A 140 9.26 -21.37 5.61
C ASN A 140 9.87 -20.30 4.68
N PHE A 141 9.43 -19.05 4.78
CA PHE A 141 10.00 -17.94 4.00
C PHE A 141 10.55 -16.83 4.90
N ASN A 142 9.68 -16.07 5.57
CA ASN A 142 10.10 -14.91 6.37
C ASN A 142 9.78 -15.04 7.87
N GLN A 143 9.17 -16.11 8.33
CA GLN A 143 8.77 -16.28 9.73
C GLN A 143 9.92 -16.05 10.72
N ASN A 144 11.14 -16.47 10.38
CA ASN A 144 12.34 -16.31 11.21
C ASN A 144 12.93 -14.89 11.13
N HIS A 145 12.48 -14.06 10.18
CA HIS A 145 12.95 -12.69 9.95
C HIS A 145 11.99 -11.61 10.44
N LEU A 146 10.78 -11.98 10.93
CA LEU A 146 9.80 -11.01 11.43
C LEU A 146 10.34 -10.15 12.57
N ALA A 147 11.14 -10.74 13.48
CA ALA A 147 11.77 -10.01 14.57
C ALA A 147 12.84 -9.00 14.07
N GLU A 148 13.49 -9.28 12.95
CA GLU A 148 14.46 -8.38 12.32
C GLU A 148 13.72 -7.18 11.69
N ILE A 149 12.63 -7.44 10.95
CA ILE A 149 11.79 -6.40 10.37
C ILE A 149 11.21 -5.51 11.48
N LEU A 150 10.74 -6.10 12.57
CA LEU A 150 10.19 -5.35 13.72
C LEU A 150 11.25 -4.43 14.34
N ARG A 151 12.47 -4.93 14.57
CA ARG A 151 13.57 -4.10 15.09
C ARG A 151 13.95 -2.98 14.14
N TRP A 152 13.96 -3.25 12.84
CA TRP A 152 14.19 -2.23 11.83
C TRP A 152 13.08 -1.17 11.84
N CYS A 153 11.81 -1.56 11.87
CA CYS A 153 10.71 -0.62 12.01
C CYS A 153 10.86 0.27 13.25
N GLY A 154 11.26 -0.32 14.39
CA GLY A 154 11.50 0.44 15.63
C GLY A 154 12.64 1.47 15.50
N LYS A 155 13.73 1.13 14.80
CA LYS A 155 14.83 2.06 14.53
C LYS A 155 14.43 3.22 13.61
N GLU A 156 13.61 2.92 12.61
CA GLU A 156 13.13 3.90 11.63
C GLU A 156 11.91 4.70 12.12
N ASN A 157 11.39 4.38 13.32
CA ASN A 157 10.16 4.96 13.87
C ASN A 157 8.94 4.70 12.97
N PHE A 158 8.84 3.49 12.42
CA PHE A 158 7.70 3.02 11.65
C PHE A 158 6.80 2.14 12.50
N ASP A 159 5.48 2.29 12.32
CA ASP A 159 4.53 1.29 12.81
C ASP A 159 4.66 0.00 12.01
N MET A 160 4.28 -1.13 12.61
CA MET A 160 4.25 -2.42 11.90
C MET A 160 2.94 -3.16 12.14
N THR A 161 2.46 -3.84 11.11
CA THR A 161 1.38 -4.83 11.18
C THR A 161 1.88 -6.14 10.57
N ILE A 162 1.77 -7.22 11.31
CA ILE A 162 2.00 -8.57 10.81
C ILE A 162 0.65 -9.14 10.40
N ILE A 163 0.57 -9.68 9.19
CA ILE A 163 -0.66 -10.17 8.55
C ILE A 163 -0.47 -11.67 8.29
N GLU A 164 -1.43 -12.48 8.72
CA GLU A 164 -1.48 -13.89 8.35
C GLU A 164 -1.86 -14.06 6.87
N VAL A 165 -1.26 -15.05 6.18
CA VAL A 165 -1.64 -15.38 4.80
C VAL A 165 -3.08 -15.82 4.78
N MET A 166 -3.93 -15.09 4.06
CA MET A 166 -5.32 -15.46 3.86
C MET A 166 -5.45 -16.53 2.77
N PRO A 167 -6.27 -17.57 2.97
CA PRO A 167 -6.55 -18.57 1.94
C PRO A 167 -7.48 -17.96 0.87
N MET A 168 -6.89 -17.26 -0.11
CA MET A 168 -7.63 -16.67 -1.22
C MET A 168 -7.30 -17.40 -2.53
N GLY A 169 -8.32 -18.05 -3.12
CA GLY A 169 -8.18 -18.79 -4.36
C GLY A 169 -7.16 -19.92 -4.30
N ASP A 170 -6.60 -20.31 -5.43
CA ASP A 170 -5.63 -21.40 -5.56
C ASP A 170 -4.24 -21.09 -4.97
N ILE A 171 -4.02 -19.86 -4.53
CA ILE A 171 -2.72 -19.35 -4.08
C ILE A 171 -2.48 -19.66 -2.59
N GLY A 172 -3.53 -19.87 -1.80
CA GLY A 172 -3.45 -20.01 -0.34
C GLY A 172 -3.19 -21.40 0.20
N GLY A 173 -3.27 -22.46 -0.62
CA GLY A 173 -3.31 -23.85 -0.15
C GLY A 173 -2.01 -24.33 0.52
N ASP A 174 -0.85 -23.98 0.00
CA ASP A 174 0.43 -24.60 0.37
C ASP A 174 1.41 -23.68 1.14
N LYS A 175 1.02 -22.46 1.51
CA LYS A 175 1.94 -21.47 2.10
C LYS A 175 1.57 -21.00 3.52
N ARG A 176 0.79 -21.78 4.23
CA ARG A 176 0.46 -21.57 5.66
C ARG A 176 1.59 -21.90 6.59
#